data_bba84f95427c076b7572b5815f3f4994
#
_entry.id   bba84f95427c076b7572b5815f3f4994
#
_cell.length_a   1.000
_cell.length_b   1.000
_cell.length_c   1.000
_cell.angle_alpha   90.00
_cell.angle_beta   90.00
_cell.angle_gamma   90.00
#
_symmetry.space_group_name_H-M   'P 1'
#
loop_
_entity.id
_entity.type
_entity.pdbx_description
1 polymer ?
#
loop_
_entity_poly.entity_id
_entity_poly.type
_entity_poly.pdbx_seq_one_letter_code
_entity_poly.pdbx_strand_id
1 'polypeptide(L)'
;MWLLHYITNRSLAAPAAVKGALSTGEAGGAAVTSFEEHKELAFCYPYGFVSAAPEGECAVVLPLRDGEAGLGVLHSGSGLEPGEVMLYSKGGASIVLKNDGRVLINGREAGNA
;
A
#
# COMPACT_ATOMS: atom_id res chain seq x y z
N MET A 1 -8.87 -7.90 39.83
CA MET A 1 -8.06 -8.92 39.18
C MET A 1 -7.48 -8.41 37.89
N TRP A 2 -6.38 -7.78 38.06
CA TRP A 2 -5.71 -7.15 36.93
C TRP A 2 -5.21 -8.16 35.90
N LEU A 3 -4.78 -9.36 36.32
CA LEU A 3 -4.27 -10.38 35.42
C LEU A 3 -5.34 -10.88 34.47
N LEU A 4 -6.54 -11.18 35.01
CA LEU A 4 -7.66 -11.60 34.19
C LEU A 4 -8.08 -10.51 33.21
N HIS A 5 -8.10 -9.28 33.69
CA HIS A 5 -8.40 -8.14 32.83
C HIS A 5 -7.38 -7.98 31.71
N TYR A 6 -6.10 -8.12 32.04
CA TYR A 6 -5.03 -8.04 31.05
C TYR A 6 -5.16 -9.14 29.99
N ILE A 7 -5.41 -10.39 30.40
CA ILE A 7 -5.59 -11.49 29.47
C ILE A 7 -6.81 -11.26 28.58
N THR A 8 -7.90 -10.81 29.16
CA THR A 8 -9.14 -10.52 28.43
C THR A 8 -8.91 -9.41 27.41
N ASN A 9 -8.23 -8.35 27.80
CA ASN A 9 -7.93 -7.25 26.86
C ASN A 9 -7.05 -7.71 25.71
N ARG A 10 -6.08 -8.57 25.96
CA ARG A 10 -5.23 -9.07 24.90
C ARG A 10 -6.00 -9.97 23.94
N SER A 11 -6.86 -10.83 24.45
CA SER A 11 -7.64 -11.74 23.62
C SER A 11 -8.78 -11.05 22.89
N LEU A 12 -9.27 -9.91 23.42
CA LEU A 12 -10.32 -9.11 22.82
C LEU A 12 -9.80 -7.85 22.13
N ALA A 13 -8.48 -7.71 22.02
CA ALA A 13 -7.90 -6.59 21.33
C ALA A 13 -8.43 -6.51 19.89
N ALA A 14 -8.62 -5.29 19.40
CA ALA A 14 -9.03 -5.09 18.03
C ALA A 14 -8.05 -5.79 17.07
N PRO A 15 -8.51 -6.32 15.93
CA PRO A 15 -7.62 -6.94 14.98
C PRO A 15 -6.51 -5.98 14.57
N ALA A 16 -5.29 -6.49 14.50
CA ALA A 16 -4.16 -5.72 14.03
C ALA A 16 -4.17 -5.65 12.50
N ALA A 17 -3.53 -4.64 11.94
CA ALA A 17 -3.27 -4.60 10.51
C ALA A 17 -2.44 -5.82 10.11
N VAL A 18 -2.72 -6.37 8.95
CA VAL A 18 -2.04 -7.55 8.42
C VAL A 18 -1.49 -7.26 7.03
N LYS A 19 -0.53 -8.06 6.60
CA LYS A 19 -0.01 -8.00 5.24
C LYS A 19 -0.23 -9.35 4.55
N GLY A 20 -0.35 -9.32 3.23
CA GLY A 20 -0.53 -10.53 2.46
C GLY A 20 -0.32 -10.28 0.97
N ALA A 21 -0.34 -11.35 0.19
CA ALA A 21 -0.17 -11.27 -1.24
C ALA A 21 -1.43 -10.73 -1.90
N LEU A 22 -1.23 -9.75 -2.76
CA LEU A 22 -2.31 -9.16 -3.56
C LEU A 22 -2.66 -10.09 -4.71
N SER A 23 -3.96 -10.29 -4.94
CA SER A 23 -4.47 -11.01 -6.09
C SER A 23 -5.63 -10.24 -6.69
N THR A 24 -5.98 -10.58 -7.94
CA THR A 24 -7.16 -10.03 -8.58
C THR A 24 -8.30 -11.02 -8.36
N GLY A 25 -9.35 -10.56 -7.71
CA GLY A 25 -10.55 -11.36 -7.52
C GLY A 25 -11.37 -11.47 -8.79
N GLU A 26 -12.41 -12.27 -8.73
CA GLU A 26 -13.42 -12.33 -9.78
C GLU A 26 -14.03 -10.93 -9.95
N ALA A 27 -14.40 -10.58 -11.16
CA ALA A 27 -14.95 -9.27 -11.51
C ALA A 27 -13.97 -8.09 -11.31
N GLY A 28 -12.67 -8.36 -11.20
CA GLY A 28 -11.66 -7.31 -11.14
C GLY A 28 -11.46 -6.67 -9.78
N GLY A 29 -12.10 -7.19 -8.73
CA GLY A 29 -11.89 -6.71 -7.37
C GLY A 29 -10.53 -7.13 -6.83
N ALA A 30 -9.95 -6.32 -5.95
CA ALA A 30 -8.70 -6.66 -5.27
C ALA A 30 -8.95 -7.61 -4.09
N ALA A 31 -8.07 -8.56 -3.92
CA ALA A 31 -8.09 -9.46 -2.78
C ALA A 31 -6.69 -9.58 -2.21
N VAL A 32 -6.59 -9.79 -0.91
CA VAL A 32 -5.32 -9.98 -0.22
C VAL A 32 -5.40 -11.28 0.57
N THR A 33 -4.42 -12.14 0.38
CA THR A 33 -4.35 -13.42 1.09
C THR A 33 -3.24 -13.36 2.13
N SER A 34 -3.63 -13.51 3.39
CA SER A 34 -2.72 -13.69 4.52
C SER A 34 -3.08 -15.00 5.22
N PHE A 35 -3.38 -15.01 6.51
CA PHE A 35 -4.01 -16.15 7.15
C PHE A 35 -5.45 -16.34 6.70
N GLU A 36 -6.09 -15.24 6.32
CA GLU A 36 -7.45 -15.23 5.81
C GLU A 36 -7.45 -14.52 4.48
N GLU A 37 -8.42 -14.82 3.64
CA GLU A 37 -8.60 -14.13 2.39
C GLU A 37 -9.47 -12.89 2.61
N HIS A 38 -8.96 -11.75 2.21
CA HIS A 38 -9.66 -10.48 2.28
C HIS A 38 -10.08 -10.09 0.87
N LYS A 39 -11.38 -10.23 0.57
CA LYS A 39 -11.92 -10.02 -0.78
C LYS A 39 -12.58 -8.66 -0.92
N GLU A 40 -12.62 -8.18 -2.13
CA GLU A 40 -13.35 -6.97 -2.50
C GLU A 40 -12.94 -5.77 -1.66
N LEU A 41 -11.63 -5.64 -1.47
CA LEU A 41 -11.09 -4.55 -0.67
C LEU A 41 -11.12 -3.24 -1.44
N ALA A 42 -11.63 -2.20 -0.80
CA ALA A 42 -11.37 -0.84 -1.22
C ALA A 42 -10.01 -0.42 -0.67
N PHE A 43 -9.20 0.25 -1.47
CA PHE A 43 -7.91 0.75 -1.04
C PHE A 43 -7.99 2.23 -0.71
N CYS A 44 -7.28 2.62 0.33
CA CYS A 44 -7.17 3.99 0.77
C CYS A 44 -6.06 4.71 0.01
N TYR A 45 -6.39 5.85 -0.57
CA TYR A 45 -5.41 6.73 -1.22
C TYR A 45 -5.67 8.17 -0.79
N PRO A 46 -4.65 9.03 -0.80
CA PRO A 46 -4.90 10.45 -0.72
C PRO A 46 -5.81 10.89 -1.88
N TYR A 47 -6.66 11.87 -1.63
CA TYR A 47 -7.54 12.36 -2.68
C TYR A 47 -6.73 12.82 -3.90
N GLY A 48 -7.15 12.38 -5.06
CA GLY A 48 -6.45 12.68 -6.31
C GLY A 48 -5.40 11.66 -6.73
N PHE A 49 -5.17 10.63 -5.92
CA PHE A 49 -4.26 9.53 -6.24
C PHE A 49 -5.06 8.25 -6.35
N VAL A 50 -4.89 7.51 -7.45
CA VAL A 50 -5.52 6.20 -7.64
C VAL A 50 -4.48 5.31 -8.29
N SER A 51 -4.31 4.12 -7.76
CA SER A 51 -3.44 3.12 -8.36
C SER A 51 -4.04 1.73 -8.21
N ALA A 52 -3.64 0.82 -9.07
CA ALA A 52 -4.00 -0.58 -9.00
C ALA A 52 -2.70 -1.38 -8.99
N ALA A 53 -2.32 -1.90 -7.83
CA ALA A 53 -1.08 -2.65 -7.71
C ALA A 53 -1.20 -4.01 -8.42
N PRO A 54 -0.11 -4.50 -9.03
CA PRO A 54 -0.15 -5.80 -9.68
C PRO A 54 -0.22 -6.95 -8.69
N GLU A 55 -0.65 -8.10 -9.17
CA GLU A 55 -0.65 -9.32 -8.37
C GLU A 55 0.75 -9.64 -7.86
N GLY A 56 0.79 -10.25 -6.68
CA GLY A 56 2.04 -10.67 -6.05
C GLY A 56 2.66 -9.62 -5.15
N GLU A 57 2.24 -8.35 -5.25
CA GLU A 57 2.70 -7.33 -4.32
C GLU A 57 2.22 -7.62 -2.91
N CYS A 58 2.99 -7.24 -1.92
CA CYS A 58 2.63 -7.42 -0.53
C CYS A 58 1.81 -6.22 -0.07
N ALA A 59 0.50 -6.42 0.10
CA ALA A 59 -0.43 -5.36 0.49
C ALA A 59 -0.68 -5.38 2.00
N VAL A 60 -1.00 -4.22 2.54
CA VAL A 60 -1.36 -4.05 3.95
C VAL A 60 -2.87 -3.87 4.05
N VAL A 61 -3.51 -4.63 4.93
CA VAL A 61 -4.94 -4.54 5.21
C VAL A 61 -5.14 -3.98 6.61
N LEU A 62 -5.97 -2.98 6.70
CA LEU A 62 -6.29 -2.30 7.95
C LEU A 62 -7.72 -2.59 8.35
N PRO A 63 -7.97 -3.06 9.59
CA PRO A 63 -9.34 -3.20 10.07
C PRO A 63 -9.96 -1.83 10.30
N LEU A 64 -11.20 -1.69 9.87
CA LEU A 64 -12.02 -0.51 10.12
C LEU A 64 -13.15 -0.91 11.06
N ARG A 65 -13.86 0.08 11.59
CA ARG A 65 -14.98 -0.18 12.48
C ARG A 65 -16.07 -1.04 11.82
N ASP A 66 -16.26 -0.87 10.53
CA ASP A 66 -17.31 -1.50 9.74
C ASP A 66 -16.77 -2.32 8.57
N GLY A 67 -15.56 -2.84 8.69
CA GLY A 67 -14.97 -3.67 7.65
C GLY A 67 -13.48 -3.55 7.59
N GLU A 68 -12.94 -3.58 6.39
CA GLU A 68 -11.51 -3.52 6.14
C GLU A 68 -11.20 -2.64 4.95
N ALA A 69 -10.00 -2.10 4.90
CA ALA A 69 -9.50 -1.39 3.74
C ALA A 69 -8.06 -1.81 3.46
N GLY A 70 -7.69 -1.84 2.19
CA GLY A 70 -6.30 -1.93 1.80
C GLY A 70 -5.62 -0.59 1.96
N LEU A 71 -4.42 -0.56 2.54
CA LEU A 71 -3.71 0.68 2.79
C LEU A 71 -2.65 0.98 1.72
N GLY A 72 -2.29 -0.01 0.95
CA GLY A 72 -1.26 0.10 -0.08
C GLY A 72 -0.34 -1.10 -0.04
N VAL A 73 0.78 -1.00 -0.75
CA VAL A 73 1.76 -2.07 -0.83
C VAL A 73 3.07 -1.66 -0.17
N LEU A 74 3.80 -2.64 0.33
CA LEU A 74 5.11 -2.41 0.91
C LEU A 74 6.14 -2.25 -0.18
N HIS A 75 6.99 -1.25 -0.06
CA HIS A 75 8.07 -0.97 -0.99
C HIS A 75 9.33 -0.60 -0.20
N SER A 76 10.48 -1.04 -0.68
CA SER A 76 11.74 -0.80 0.02
C SER A 76 12.26 0.63 -0.11
N GLY A 77 11.75 1.39 -1.09
CA GLY A 77 12.28 2.72 -1.40
C GLY A 77 13.62 2.70 -2.09
N SER A 78 14.07 1.53 -2.56
CA SER A 78 15.38 1.41 -3.21
C SER A 78 15.45 2.23 -4.49
N GLY A 79 16.61 2.78 -4.77
CA GLY A 79 16.81 3.61 -5.95
C GLY A 79 16.55 5.09 -5.74
N LEU A 80 16.07 5.48 -4.56
CA LEU A 80 15.83 6.88 -4.22
C LEU A 80 16.72 7.29 -3.05
N GLU A 81 17.22 8.51 -3.12
CA GLU A 81 17.87 9.13 -1.97
C GLU A 81 16.82 9.69 -1.02
N PRO A 82 17.12 9.80 0.29
CA PRO A 82 16.19 10.43 1.21
C PRO A 82 15.80 11.83 0.75
N GLY A 83 14.52 12.12 0.72
CA GLY A 83 13.95 13.37 0.23
C GLY A 83 13.43 13.31 -1.18
N GLU A 84 13.72 12.29 -1.95
CA GLU A 84 13.25 12.15 -3.32
C GLU A 84 11.91 11.44 -3.39
N VAL A 85 11.15 11.71 -4.44
CA VAL A 85 9.80 11.17 -4.64
C VAL A 85 9.71 10.58 -6.03
N MET A 86 9.05 9.43 -6.15
CA MET A 86 8.82 8.79 -7.45
C MET A 86 7.38 8.30 -7.57
N LEU A 87 6.80 8.54 -8.74
CA LEU A 87 5.59 7.86 -9.20
C LEU A 87 6.00 6.96 -10.35
N TYR A 88 5.49 5.74 -10.36
CA TYR A 88 5.87 4.80 -11.41
C TYR A 88 4.77 3.80 -11.68
N SER A 89 4.86 3.15 -12.85
CA SER A 89 3.96 2.06 -13.21
C SER A 89 4.75 0.79 -13.46
N LYS A 90 4.06 -0.34 -13.44
CA LYS A 90 4.67 -1.63 -13.76
C LYS A 90 5.31 -1.63 -15.15
N GLY A 91 4.76 -0.88 -16.08
CA GLY A 91 5.28 -0.79 -17.45
C GLY A 91 6.57 0.04 -17.58
N GLY A 92 7.03 0.67 -16.50
CA GLY A 92 8.28 1.42 -16.50
C GLY A 92 8.15 2.91 -16.71
N ALA A 93 6.93 3.43 -16.87
CA ALA A 93 6.75 4.89 -16.89
C ALA A 93 7.02 5.44 -15.49
N SER A 94 7.68 6.57 -15.40
CA SER A 94 8.01 7.15 -14.11
C SER A 94 8.10 8.66 -14.15
N ILE A 95 7.85 9.26 -12.98
CA ILE A 95 8.12 10.67 -12.70
C ILE A 95 8.92 10.69 -11.41
N VAL A 96 10.12 11.25 -11.44
CA VAL A 96 10.99 11.32 -10.28
C VAL A 96 11.30 12.76 -9.95
N LEU A 97 11.11 13.13 -8.70
CA LEU A 97 11.46 14.45 -8.17
C LEU A 97 12.77 14.31 -7.41
N LYS A 98 13.83 14.91 -7.94
CA LYS A 98 15.18 14.80 -7.40
C LYS A 98 15.46 15.87 -6.37
N ASN A 99 16.37 15.57 -5.44
CA ASN A 99 16.79 16.54 -4.43
C ASN A 99 17.46 17.78 -4.98
N ASP A 100 18.02 17.69 -6.18
CA ASP A 100 18.66 18.84 -6.84
C ASP A 100 17.67 19.72 -7.61
N GLY A 101 16.39 19.43 -7.50
CA GLY A 101 15.33 20.19 -8.15
C GLY A 101 14.97 19.74 -9.55
N ARG A 102 15.64 18.75 -10.09
CA ARG A 102 15.28 18.20 -11.40
C ARG A 102 14.03 17.34 -11.30
N VAL A 103 13.25 17.31 -12.37
CA VAL A 103 12.13 16.41 -12.55
C VAL A 103 12.46 15.50 -13.73
N LEU A 104 12.46 14.20 -13.50
CA LEU A 104 12.75 13.22 -14.54
C LEU A 104 11.46 12.52 -14.96
N ILE A 105 11.15 12.58 -16.24
CA ILE A 105 10.02 11.84 -16.82
C ILE A 105 10.62 10.74 -17.68
N ASN A 106 10.35 9.48 -17.29
CA ASN A 106 10.95 8.31 -17.92
C ASN A 106 12.50 8.42 -17.99
N GLY A 107 13.11 8.94 -16.94
CA GLY A 107 14.55 9.08 -16.84
C GLY A 107 15.13 10.29 -17.55
N ARG A 108 14.32 11.10 -18.19
CA ARG A 108 14.76 12.28 -18.92
C ARG A 108 14.35 13.55 -18.17
N GLU A 109 15.25 14.51 -18.11
CA GLU A 109 14.95 15.77 -17.46
C GLU A 109 13.84 16.52 -18.20
N ALA A 110 12.83 16.94 -17.45
CA ALA A 110 11.68 17.67 -17.99
C ALA A 110 11.77 19.14 -17.62
N GLY A 111 11.18 19.98 -18.47
CA GLY A 111 10.99 21.39 -18.19
C GLY A 111 12.18 22.28 -18.45
N ASN A 112 13.22 21.79 -19.08
CA ASN A 112 14.31 22.65 -19.56
C ASN A 112 14.01 23.09 -20.96
N ALA A 113 13.69 24.34 -21.05
CA ALA A 113 13.58 24.97 -22.35
C ALA A 113 14.98 25.22 -22.92
#